data_310346653c3c05ede2c36b1d869d9a32
#
_entry.id   310346653c3c05ede2c36b1d869d9a32
#
_cell.length_a   1.000
_cell.length_b   1.000
_cell.length_c   1.000
_cell.angle_alpha   90.00
_cell.angle_beta   90.00
_cell.angle_gamma   90.00
#
_symmetry.space_group_name_H-M   'P 1'
#
loop_
_entity.id
_entity.type
_entity.pdbx_description
1 polymer ?
#
loop_
_entity_poly.entity_id
_entity_poly.type
_entity_poly.pdbx_seq_one_letter_code
_entity_poly.pdbx_strand_id
1 'polypeptide(L)'
;VKNKLIAILVGISTVALTISLPIAEAATSKLSMTVKQTPNLIEPLLTFYGTLTPKKAGLVVKIQSEIDGKWSDTRFSTKTTKLGTWKLETVVTAQDSVIKYRAKTTVGSKTIYSVSKKITVKPAAQISETDPVIAVEALGPGGRIHGVDISRWQHPYGKLIDFTKMYAAGIRFAMIKASDTRDEADALALQYLLIDRPAAQAAGIYTGFYHYAILPNTSDPAAIIRDATAQAQKVIWRVSAIGGLTARDLPYALDLENHCVKVNSNGSCATYATKKSVTLWAETFLAILSEKLGRKPIFYSYPSFLEGAMNKSTILNKYPLWLAQYAVNPFDPINQPGLKPGGCYVHSWTSSACQSQWIIWQYSSCGIGTKYGVPSTRVDLNVFRGTAQNFIDLTAGTWVPDPIDLMPINEATTMLITKQKATDTSKAVTFSVGVNRPDGSPAVTGTVLFAYDPLSVNKPKLTQTVTRAASGLWTLSVTGFTAGSWAGSIQFTDQTKTHATTQLPVTFELLQGTAPTPTPTKSATPRPATDGCKNQIKN
;
A
#
# COMPACT_ATOMS: atom_id res chain seq x y z
N VAL A 1 49.01 64.65 87.32
CA VAL A 1 49.47 63.48 86.60
C VAL A 1 48.47 63.24 85.50
N LYS A 2 48.93 63.35 84.27
CA LYS A 2 48.15 63.32 83.02
C LYS A 2 47.87 61.90 82.56
N ASN A 3 46.62 61.57 82.27
CA ASN A 3 46.27 60.34 81.53
C ASN A 3 45.81 60.72 80.14
N LYS A 4 46.52 60.15 79.16
CA LYS A 4 46.15 60.24 77.74
C LYS A 4 45.18 59.09 77.40
N LEU A 5 44.00 59.43 76.90
CA LEU A 5 43.10 58.50 76.26
C LEU A 5 43.57 58.28 74.81
N ILE A 6 43.79 57.04 74.44
CA ILE A 6 44.03 56.60 73.06
C ILE A 6 42.67 56.14 72.51
N ALA A 7 42.17 56.87 71.55
CA ALA A 7 40.98 56.45 70.80
C ALA A 7 41.42 55.45 69.65
N ILE A 8 40.92 54.23 69.75
CA ILE A 8 41.10 53.24 68.68
C ILE A 8 39.97 53.42 67.67
N LEU A 9 40.27 53.90 66.50
CA LEU A 9 39.36 53.93 65.36
C LEU A 9 39.35 52.52 64.75
N VAL A 10 38.22 51.80 64.87
CA VAL A 10 37.93 50.55 64.14
C VAL A 10 37.35 50.98 62.81
N GLY A 11 38.17 50.92 61.77
CA GLY A 11 37.72 51.08 60.38
C GLY A 11 36.99 49.81 59.89
N ILE A 12 35.69 49.90 59.71
CA ILE A 12 34.89 48.88 59.05
C ILE A 12 35.08 49.07 57.56
N SER A 13 35.92 48.26 56.96
CA SER A 13 36.01 48.12 55.47
C SER A 13 34.86 47.31 54.98
N THR A 14 33.82 47.92 54.43
CA THR A 14 32.78 47.29 53.67
C THR A 14 33.37 46.85 52.28
N VAL A 15 33.73 45.58 52.17
CA VAL A 15 34.04 45.00 50.89
C VAL A 15 32.69 44.79 50.16
N ALA A 16 32.39 45.64 49.19
CA ALA A 16 31.29 45.47 48.27
C ALA A 16 31.65 44.30 47.32
N LEU A 17 31.10 43.11 47.61
CA LEU A 17 31.18 41.97 46.73
C LEU A 17 30.26 42.25 45.53
N THR A 18 30.76 42.78 44.44
CA THR A 18 30.05 42.84 43.16
C THR A 18 29.96 41.44 42.61
N ILE A 19 28.82 40.75 42.90
CA ILE A 19 28.44 39.52 42.20
C ILE A 19 28.09 39.94 40.78
N SER A 20 29.03 39.85 39.88
CA SER A 20 28.77 39.87 38.44
C SER A 20 28.03 38.57 38.09
N LEU A 21 26.69 38.63 38.07
CA LEU A 21 25.89 37.58 37.45
C LEU A 21 26.38 37.44 36.02
N PRO A 22 26.72 36.22 35.56
CA PRO A 22 27.07 36.04 34.16
C PRO A 22 25.85 36.48 33.35
N ILE A 23 26.01 37.53 32.56
CA ILE A 23 25.04 37.90 31.52
C ILE A 23 24.92 36.64 30.64
N ALA A 24 23.82 35.92 30.81
CA ALA A 24 23.52 34.78 29.94
C ALA A 24 23.52 35.32 28.50
N GLU A 25 24.56 35.02 27.78
CA GLU A 25 24.70 35.36 26.37
C GLU A 25 23.45 34.84 25.70
N ALA A 26 22.58 35.72 25.25
CA ALA A 26 21.31 35.33 24.63
C ALA A 26 21.62 34.47 23.44
N ALA A 27 21.33 33.17 23.58
CA ALA A 27 21.64 32.17 22.55
C ALA A 27 21.14 32.67 21.19
N THR A 28 22.07 32.90 20.26
CA THR A 28 21.75 33.42 18.93
C THR A 28 20.80 32.47 18.23
N SER A 29 19.61 32.95 17.93
CA SER A 29 18.60 32.14 17.25
C SER A 29 19.09 31.73 15.85
N LYS A 30 19.01 30.43 15.56
CA LYS A 30 19.42 29.83 14.26
C LYS A 30 18.24 29.15 13.62
N LEU A 31 18.06 29.36 12.32
CA LEU A 31 17.06 28.69 11.50
C LEU A 31 17.78 27.82 10.47
N SER A 32 17.49 26.52 10.42
CA SER A 32 17.99 25.64 9.36
C SER A 32 16.93 25.38 8.31
N MET A 33 17.34 25.03 7.10
CA MET A 33 16.47 24.59 6.01
C MET A 33 17.17 23.55 5.15
N THR A 34 16.44 22.50 4.84
CA THR A 34 16.72 21.56 3.74
C THR A 34 15.56 21.61 2.77
N VAL A 35 15.84 21.47 1.48
CA VAL A 35 14.83 21.32 0.44
C VAL A 35 15.10 20.03 -0.31
N LYS A 36 14.04 19.24 -0.55
CA LYS A 36 14.08 18.01 -1.32
C LYS A 36 12.94 18.04 -2.33
N GLN A 37 13.23 17.68 -3.57
CA GLN A 37 12.19 17.39 -4.54
C GLN A 37 11.76 15.94 -4.33
N THR A 38 10.47 15.73 -4.13
CA THR A 38 9.86 14.40 -4.15
C THR A 38 9.38 14.15 -5.58
N PRO A 39 9.67 12.98 -6.16
CA PRO A 39 9.10 12.61 -7.44
C PRO A 39 7.58 12.64 -7.36
N ASN A 40 6.98 13.60 -8.02
CA ASN A 40 5.54 13.70 -8.23
C ASN A 40 5.36 13.95 -9.72
N LEU A 41 4.51 13.17 -10.37
CA LEU A 41 4.48 13.07 -11.81
C LEU A 41 3.52 14.03 -12.49
N ILE A 42 2.75 14.79 -11.71
CA ILE A 42 1.85 15.79 -12.27
C ILE A 42 2.44 17.18 -12.17
N GLU A 43 3.01 17.50 -11.01
CA GLU A 43 3.70 18.76 -10.75
C GLU A 43 4.85 18.53 -9.75
N PRO A 44 5.96 19.28 -9.86
CA PRO A 44 7.07 19.11 -8.93
C PRO A 44 6.65 19.38 -7.48
N LEU A 45 6.81 18.39 -6.61
CA LEU A 45 6.55 18.51 -5.19
C LEU A 45 7.87 18.79 -4.46
N LEU A 46 7.97 19.95 -3.80
CA LEU A 46 9.07 20.30 -2.93
C LEU A 46 8.69 20.12 -1.47
N THR A 47 9.56 19.44 -0.74
CA THR A 47 9.51 19.37 0.72
C THR A 47 10.59 20.26 1.30
N PHE A 48 10.18 21.31 2.01
CA PHE A 48 11.05 22.16 2.82
C PHE A 48 10.93 21.73 4.28
N TYR A 49 12.05 21.53 4.95
CA TYR A 49 12.05 21.18 6.38
C TYR A 49 13.30 21.67 7.08
N GLY A 50 13.20 21.80 8.38
CA GLY A 50 14.32 22.27 9.18
C GLY A 50 14.02 22.43 10.66
N THR A 51 14.89 23.15 11.35
CA THR A 51 14.82 23.37 12.79
C THR A 51 15.03 24.82 13.15
N LEU A 52 14.45 25.24 14.24
CA LEU A 52 14.70 26.50 14.93
C LEU A 52 15.36 26.22 16.28
N THR A 53 16.46 26.91 16.54
CA THR A 53 17.19 26.87 17.83
C THR A 53 17.30 28.31 18.37
N PRO A 54 16.94 28.57 19.64
CA PRO A 54 16.30 27.70 20.59
C PRO A 54 14.89 27.28 20.15
N LYS A 55 14.42 26.11 20.62
CA LYS A 55 13.12 25.54 20.27
C LYS A 55 11.98 26.46 20.69
N LYS A 56 11.11 26.85 19.75
CA LYS A 56 9.92 27.65 20.02
C LYS A 56 8.80 27.23 19.08
N ALA A 57 7.63 26.91 19.62
CA ALA A 57 6.46 26.51 18.85
C ALA A 57 5.70 27.72 18.29
N GLY A 58 4.95 27.49 17.22
CA GLY A 58 3.98 28.43 16.67
C GLY A 58 4.55 29.60 15.86
N LEU A 59 5.88 29.68 15.71
CA LEU A 59 6.48 30.72 14.88
C LEU A 59 6.25 30.42 13.40
N VAL A 60 5.82 31.43 12.65
CA VAL A 60 5.61 31.31 11.20
C VAL A 60 6.96 31.25 10.51
N VAL A 61 7.18 30.19 9.75
CA VAL A 61 8.32 30.04 8.85
C VAL A 61 7.81 30.27 7.43
N LYS A 62 8.32 31.30 6.75
CA LYS A 62 8.03 31.62 5.35
C LYS A 62 9.19 31.16 4.47
N ILE A 63 8.88 30.69 3.28
CA ILE A 63 9.88 30.37 2.27
C ILE A 63 10.04 31.58 1.34
N GLN A 64 11.29 31.95 1.07
CA GLN A 64 11.66 32.95 0.07
C GLN A 64 12.35 32.30 -1.10
N SER A 65 12.12 32.81 -2.30
CA SER A 65 12.88 32.50 -3.52
C SER A 65 13.71 33.70 -3.96
N GLU A 66 14.87 33.43 -4.56
CA GLU A 66 15.69 34.46 -5.20
C GLU A 66 15.33 34.56 -6.68
N ILE A 67 14.89 35.72 -7.10
CA ILE A 67 14.58 36.05 -8.50
C ILE A 67 15.43 37.29 -8.84
N ASP A 68 16.22 37.21 -9.89
CA ASP A 68 17.09 38.29 -10.35
C ASP A 68 17.96 38.91 -9.23
N GLY A 69 18.52 38.03 -8.38
CA GLY A 69 19.35 38.43 -7.24
C GLY A 69 18.59 39.03 -6.07
N LYS A 70 17.25 39.14 -6.13
CA LYS A 70 16.41 39.68 -5.06
C LYS A 70 15.60 38.59 -4.39
N TRP A 71 15.57 38.63 -3.05
CA TRP A 71 14.78 37.72 -2.21
C TRP A 71 13.35 38.21 -2.09
N SER A 72 12.40 37.37 -2.50
CA SER A 72 10.96 37.65 -2.40
C SER A 72 10.25 36.56 -1.60
N ASP A 73 9.25 36.94 -0.80
CA ASP A 73 8.40 35.98 -0.10
C ASP A 73 7.55 35.20 -1.11
N THR A 74 7.59 33.88 -1.00
CA THR A 74 6.63 33.03 -1.71
C THR A 74 5.33 32.98 -0.93
N ARG A 75 4.27 32.39 -1.53
CA ARG A 75 3.02 32.09 -0.81
C ARG A 75 3.14 30.98 0.25
N PHE A 76 4.31 30.33 0.35
CA PHE A 76 4.51 29.14 1.15
C PHE A 76 4.94 29.48 2.57
N SER A 77 4.18 28.98 3.55
CA SER A 77 4.50 29.14 4.97
C SER A 77 4.01 27.97 5.80
N THR A 78 4.64 27.76 6.94
CA THR A 78 4.28 26.75 7.95
C THR A 78 4.57 27.29 9.34
N LYS A 79 4.33 26.51 10.39
CA LYS A 79 4.64 26.87 11.79
C LYS A 79 5.61 25.86 12.40
N THR A 80 6.44 26.36 13.32
CA THR A 80 7.32 25.50 14.13
C THR A 80 6.51 24.69 15.14
N THR A 81 6.95 23.44 15.38
CA THR A 81 6.42 22.55 16.43
C THR A 81 7.03 22.87 17.81
N LYS A 82 6.55 22.22 18.87
CA LYS A 82 7.13 22.28 20.21
C LYS A 82 8.60 21.85 20.27
N LEU A 83 9.02 21.00 19.33
CA LEU A 83 10.40 20.53 19.20
C LEU A 83 11.28 21.49 18.38
N GLY A 84 10.72 22.62 17.92
CA GLY A 84 11.41 23.57 17.05
C GLY A 84 11.57 23.08 15.60
N THR A 85 11.02 21.92 15.24
CA THR A 85 11.02 21.42 13.86
C THR A 85 9.93 22.10 13.05
N TRP A 86 10.12 22.13 11.73
CA TRP A 86 9.09 22.60 10.80
C TRP A 86 9.20 21.83 9.50
N LYS A 87 8.07 21.60 8.82
CA LYS A 87 7.98 20.93 7.51
C LYS A 87 6.88 21.60 6.70
N LEU A 88 7.11 21.72 5.41
CA LEU A 88 6.16 22.23 4.43
C LEU A 88 6.32 21.41 3.13
N GLU A 89 5.24 20.88 2.64
CA GLU A 89 5.15 20.26 1.31
C GLU A 89 4.32 21.15 0.40
N THR A 90 4.80 21.41 -0.79
CA THR A 90 4.13 22.27 -1.75
C THR A 90 4.48 21.93 -3.18
N VAL A 91 3.52 22.14 -4.04
CA VAL A 91 3.70 22.04 -5.48
C VAL A 91 4.24 23.36 -6.02
N VAL A 92 5.21 23.29 -6.91
CA VAL A 92 5.81 24.45 -7.58
C VAL A 92 5.81 24.23 -9.09
N THR A 93 5.74 25.32 -9.85
CA THR A 93 5.85 25.23 -11.30
C THR A 93 7.27 24.78 -11.67
N ALA A 94 7.37 23.79 -12.56
CA ALA A 94 8.65 23.33 -13.08
C ALA A 94 9.34 24.46 -13.85
N GLN A 95 10.62 24.61 -13.62
CA GLN A 95 11.50 25.56 -14.34
C GLN A 95 12.83 24.88 -14.60
N ASP A 96 13.35 25.00 -15.81
CA ASP A 96 14.67 24.47 -16.19
C ASP A 96 15.84 25.26 -15.56
N SER A 97 15.53 26.20 -14.67
CA SER A 97 16.51 27.04 -13.99
C SER A 97 16.76 26.63 -12.55
N VAL A 98 17.97 26.89 -12.08
CA VAL A 98 18.32 26.72 -10.67
C VAL A 98 17.66 27.81 -9.85
N ILE A 99 16.78 27.42 -8.93
CA ILE A 99 16.14 28.34 -8.00
C ILE A 99 16.83 28.25 -6.64
N LYS A 100 17.09 29.40 -6.04
CA LYS A 100 17.55 29.45 -4.65
C LYS A 100 16.38 29.73 -3.72
N TYR A 101 16.30 28.94 -2.66
CA TYR A 101 15.32 29.12 -1.59
C TYR A 101 16.03 29.36 -0.25
N ARG A 102 15.37 30.10 0.65
CA ARG A 102 15.72 30.18 2.06
C ARG A 102 14.46 30.28 2.92
N ALA A 103 14.56 29.84 4.16
CA ALA A 103 13.50 30.05 5.13
C ALA A 103 13.76 31.34 5.91
N LYS A 104 12.68 32.05 6.28
CA LYS A 104 12.73 33.16 7.24
C LYS A 104 11.70 32.99 8.35
N THR A 105 12.02 33.45 9.54
CA THR A 105 11.08 33.55 10.65
C THR A 105 11.45 34.75 11.52
N THR A 106 10.52 35.20 12.36
CA THR A 106 10.74 36.28 13.30
C THR A 106 10.70 35.73 14.74
N VAL A 107 11.76 35.97 15.50
CA VAL A 107 11.87 35.58 16.91
C VAL A 107 11.97 36.86 17.73
N GLY A 108 10.92 37.18 18.47
CA GLY A 108 10.78 38.51 19.09
C GLY A 108 10.66 39.58 18.01
N SER A 109 11.53 40.58 18.03
CA SER A 109 11.61 41.65 17.04
C SER A 109 12.59 41.35 15.90
N LYS A 110 13.38 40.25 15.98
CA LYS A 110 14.46 39.97 15.07
C LYS A 110 14.04 38.95 14.00
N THR A 111 14.15 39.32 12.71
CA THR A 111 14.01 38.39 11.61
C THR A 111 15.31 37.63 11.37
N ILE A 112 15.22 36.31 11.27
CA ILE A 112 16.35 35.41 10.99
C ILE A 112 16.09 34.59 9.74
N TYR A 113 17.16 34.22 9.07
CA TYR A 113 17.13 33.49 7.81
C TYR A 113 17.96 32.20 7.92
N SER A 114 17.55 31.18 7.19
CA SER A 114 18.39 30.00 6.98
C SER A 114 19.47 30.26 5.92
N VAL A 115 20.46 29.39 5.88
CA VAL A 115 21.34 29.29 4.70
C VAL A 115 20.47 28.97 3.48
N SER A 116 20.78 29.59 2.34
CA SER A 116 20.08 29.32 1.09
C SER A 116 20.45 27.95 0.52
N LYS A 117 19.49 27.31 -0.15
CA LYS A 117 19.67 26.06 -0.87
C LYS A 117 19.28 26.25 -2.32
N LYS A 118 20.12 25.74 -3.21
CA LYS A 118 19.86 25.70 -4.66
C LYS A 118 19.17 24.39 -5.00
N ILE A 119 18.15 24.43 -5.85
CA ILE A 119 17.50 23.27 -6.42
C ILE A 119 17.09 23.57 -7.85
N THR A 120 17.28 22.60 -8.74
CA THR A 120 16.68 22.62 -10.07
C THR A 120 15.34 21.90 -9.96
N VAL A 121 14.25 22.61 -10.19
CA VAL A 121 12.91 22.05 -10.14
C VAL A 121 12.62 21.40 -11.49
N LYS A 122 12.90 20.12 -11.59
CA LYS A 122 12.67 19.35 -12.82
C LYS A 122 11.18 19.23 -13.11
N PRO A 123 10.78 19.29 -14.39
CA PRO A 123 9.42 18.97 -14.80
C PRO A 123 8.98 17.59 -14.32
N ALA A 124 7.70 17.43 -14.04
CA ALA A 124 7.14 16.17 -13.58
C ALA A 124 7.42 15.01 -14.57
N ALA A 125 7.34 15.26 -15.86
CA ALA A 125 7.59 14.27 -16.91
C ALA A 125 9.07 13.84 -17.03
N GLN A 126 9.98 14.49 -16.30
CA GLN A 126 11.42 14.17 -16.28
C GLN A 126 11.83 13.52 -14.96
N ILE A 127 10.99 12.69 -14.35
CA ILE A 127 11.50 11.74 -13.38
C ILE A 127 12.45 10.85 -14.16
N SER A 128 13.73 11.11 -13.92
CA SER A 128 14.81 10.43 -14.58
C SER A 128 14.59 8.93 -14.49
N GLU A 129 14.72 8.23 -15.62
CA GLU A 129 14.86 6.78 -15.67
C GLU A 129 16.00 6.28 -14.76
N THR A 130 16.80 7.18 -14.22
CA THR A 130 17.97 6.89 -13.38
C THR A 130 17.62 6.46 -11.95
N ASP A 131 16.37 6.63 -11.48
CA ASP A 131 16.01 6.13 -10.16
C ASP A 131 14.55 5.59 -10.11
N PRO A 132 14.24 4.55 -10.90
CA PRO A 132 12.91 3.95 -10.93
C PRO A 132 12.52 3.33 -9.58
N VAL A 133 13.50 2.93 -8.75
CA VAL A 133 13.28 2.34 -7.43
C VAL A 133 12.58 3.34 -6.50
N ILE A 134 13.00 4.62 -6.50
CA ILE A 134 12.40 5.65 -5.63
C ILE A 134 10.91 5.86 -5.91
N ALA A 135 10.50 5.78 -7.17
CA ALA A 135 9.08 5.96 -7.52
C ALA A 135 8.19 4.82 -6.99
N VAL A 136 8.76 3.63 -6.79
CA VAL A 136 8.08 2.44 -6.28
C VAL A 136 8.23 2.33 -4.76
N GLU A 137 9.29 2.87 -4.16
CA GLU A 137 9.49 2.91 -2.71
C GLU A 137 8.45 3.74 -1.95
N ALA A 138 7.75 4.66 -2.63
CA ALA A 138 6.55 5.28 -2.07
C ALA A 138 5.39 4.27 -2.05
N LEU A 139 5.55 3.21 -1.29
CA LEU A 139 4.69 2.03 -1.29
C LEU A 139 3.26 2.34 -0.86
N GLY A 140 2.32 1.58 -1.40
CA GLY A 140 0.93 1.59 -0.98
C GLY A 140 0.73 1.11 0.46
N PRO A 141 -0.52 0.95 0.88
CA PRO A 141 -0.85 0.47 2.22
C PRO A 141 -0.09 -0.79 2.62
N GLY A 142 0.39 -0.85 3.85
CA GLY A 142 1.17 -1.98 4.39
C GLY A 142 2.58 -2.14 3.83
N GLY A 143 3.12 -1.11 3.16
CA GLY A 143 4.45 -1.20 2.55
C GLY A 143 4.49 -2.09 1.31
N ARG A 144 3.35 -2.41 0.70
CA ARG A 144 3.22 -3.26 -0.48
C ARG A 144 3.04 -2.45 -1.75
N ILE A 145 3.38 -3.04 -2.88
CA ILE A 145 3.13 -2.47 -4.20
C ILE A 145 1.74 -2.92 -4.64
N HIS A 146 0.76 -2.04 -4.45
CA HIS A 146 -0.63 -2.28 -4.82
C HIS A 146 -0.91 -1.84 -6.24
N GLY A 147 -1.80 -2.58 -6.91
CA GLY A 147 -2.25 -2.29 -8.25
C GLY A 147 -3.75 -2.49 -8.43
N VAL A 148 -4.20 -2.07 -9.58
CA VAL A 148 -5.55 -2.34 -10.08
C VAL A 148 -5.47 -2.94 -11.47
N ASP A 149 -6.55 -3.56 -11.94
CA ASP A 149 -6.73 -3.76 -13.38
C ASP A 149 -8.02 -3.11 -13.85
N ILE A 150 -7.95 -2.54 -15.04
CA ILE A 150 -8.96 -1.68 -15.60
C ILE A 150 -9.23 -1.97 -17.08
N SER A 151 -10.45 -1.68 -17.48
CA SER A 151 -10.92 -1.81 -18.86
C SER A 151 -12.05 -0.80 -19.12
N ARG A 152 -12.75 -0.92 -20.22
CA ARG A 152 -13.96 -0.13 -20.51
C ARG A 152 -14.99 -0.11 -19.38
N TRP A 153 -15.02 -1.14 -18.55
CA TRP A 153 -15.99 -1.26 -17.46
C TRP A 153 -15.76 -0.25 -16.32
N GLN A 154 -14.55 0.26 -16.22
CA GLN A 154 -14.20 1.30 -15.27
C GLN A 154 -14.53 2.71 -15.78
N HIS A 155 -15.06 2.81 -17.01
CA HIS A 155 -15.47 4.07 -17.69
C HIS A 155 -16.96 4.15 -17.97
N PRO A 156 -17.86 4.00 -16.98
CA PRO A 156 -19.30 4.09 -17.22
C PRO A 156 -19.65 5.44 -17.88
N TYR A 157 -20.38 5.37 -18.99
CA TYR A 157 -20.75 6.55 -19.79
C TYR A 157 -19.55 7.39 -20.28
N GLY A 158 -18.38 6.76 -20.48
CA GLY A 158 -17.16 7.42 -20.95
C GLY A 158 -16.48 8.32 -19.91
N LYS A 159 -16.85 8.22 -18.64
CA LYS A 159 -16.20 8.97 -17.56
C LYS A 159 -14.74 8.55 -17.40
N LEU A 160 -13.88 9.53 -17.15
CA LEU A 160 -12.44 9.31 -16.99
C LEU A 160 -12.10 8.87 -15.55
N ILE A 161 -11.02 8.11 -15.43
CA ILE A 161 -10.43 7.71 -14.14
C ILE A 161 -9.57 8.85 -13.62
N ASP A 162 -9.66 9.13 -12.32
CA ASP A 162 -8.77 10.06 -11.60
C ASP A 162 -7.55 9.30 -11.08
N PHE A 163 -6.51 9.20 -11.90
CA PHE A 163 -5.28 8.52 -11.54
C PHE A 163 -4.48 9.24 -10.44
N THR A 164 -4.68 10.54 -10.26
CA THR A 164 -4.09 11.28 -9.13
C THR A 164 -4.66 10.78 -7.80
N LYS A 165 -5.97 10.64 -7.75
CA LYS A 165 -6.65 10.06 -6.59
C LYS A 165 -6.26 8.59 -6.39
N MET A 166 -6.10 7.84 -7.48
CA MET A 166 -5.65 6.45 -7.46
C MET A 166 -4.25 6.32 -6.82
N TYR A 167 -3.30 7.15 -7.26
CA TYR A 167 -1.95 7.20 -6.70
C TYR A 167 -1.96 7.59 -5.21
N ALA A 168 -2.75 8.61 -4.86
CA ALA A 168 -2.91 9.06 -3.47
C ALA A 168 -3.53 7.98 -2.57
N ALA A 169 -4.37 7.10 -3.12
CA ALA A 169 -4.92 5.93 -2.42
C ALA A 169 -3.93 4.77 -2.28
N GLY A 170 -2.68 4.92 -2.73
CA GLY A 170 -1.62 3.94 -2.55
C GLY A 170 -1.39 2.99 -3.72
N ILE A 171 -2.09 3.15 -4.84
CA ILE A 171 -1.89 2.34 -6.04
C ILE A 171 -0.60 2.77 -6.76
N ARG A 172 0.20 1.80 -7.20
CA ARG A 172 1.48 2.03 -7.88
C ARG A 172 1.56 1.43 -9.28
N PHE A 173 0.64 0.52 -9.63
CA PHE A 173 0.53 0.02 -11.00
C PHE A 173 -0.92 -0.20 -11.42
N ALA A 174 -1.17 -0.12 -12.72
CA ALA A 174 -2.46 -0.40 -13.34
C ALA A 174 -2.27 -1.29 -14.56
N MET A 175 -2.92 -2.45 -14.58
CA MET A 175 -3.00 -3.32 -15.73
C MET A 175 -4.19 -2.89 -16.59
N ILE A 176 -3.92 -2.40 -17.80
CA ILE A 176 -4.93 -1.80 -18.69
C ILE A 176 -5.27 -2.79 -19.80
N LYS A 177 -6.55 -3.07 -20.01
CA LYS A 177 -6.97 -3.83 -21.18
C LYS A 177 -6.58 -3.09 -22.44
N ALA A 178 -5.66 -3.67 -23.20
CA ALA A 178 -5.11 -3.02 -24.37
C ALA A 178 -5.53 -3.69 -25.69
N SER A 179 -5.98 -4.94 -25.63
CA SER A 179 -6.47 -5.67 -26.80
C SER A 179 -7.44 -6.80 -26.42
N ASP A 180 -8.21 -7.25 -27.39
CA ASP A 180 -9.18 -8.34 -27.25
C ASP A 180 -9.23 -9.13 -28.59
N THR A 181 -9.59 -10.39 -28.51
CA THR A 181 -9.80 -11.21 -29.73
C THR A 181 -10.96 -10.66 -30.55
N ARG A 182 -12.01 -10.16 -29.90
CA ARG A 182 -13.23 -9.62 -30.55
C ARG A 182 -13.00 -8.17 -31.00
N ASP A 183 -13.29 -7.85 -32.25
CA ASP A 183 -12.97 -6.56 -32.85
C ASP A 183 -13.63 -5.37 -32.17
N GLU A 184 -14.91 -5.46 -31.78
CA GLU A 184 -15.60 -4.37 -31.05
C GLU A 184 -14.96 -4.11 -29.68
N ALA A 185 -14.67 -5.17 -28.93
CA ALA A 185 -14.02 -5.06 -27.63
C ALA A 185 -12.57 -4.58 -27.76
N ASP A 186 -11.88 -4.95 -28.85
CA ASP A 186 -10.53 -4.50 -29.18
C ASP A 186 -10.47 -3.01 -29.50
N ALA A 187 -11.46 -2.50 -30.27
CA ALA A 187 -11.57 -1.07 -30.56
C ALA A 187 -11.76 -0.23 -29.29
N LEU A 188 -12.61 -0.70 -28.37
CA LEU A 188 -12.81 -0.04 -27.07
C LEU A 188 -11.56 -0.13 -26.17
N ALA A 189 -10.85 -1.27 -26.21
CA ALA A 189 -9.60 -1.44 -25.48
C ALA A 189 -8.55 -0.42 -25.98
N LEU A 190 -8.41 -0.24 -27.29
CA LEU A 190 -7.51 0.77 -27.86
C LEU A 190 -7.91 2.19 -27.44
N GLN A 191 -9.20 2.51 -27.50
CA GLN A 191 -9.70 3.84 -27.11
C GLN A 191 -9.27 4.21 -25.69
N TYR A 192 -9.51 3.33 -24.72
CA TYR A 192 -9.19 3.62 -23.32
C TYR A 192 -7.69 3.51 -23.04
N LEU A 193 -6.96 2.61 -23.68
CA LEU A 193 -5.51 2.54 -23.59
C LEU A 193 -4.84 3.89 -23.91
N LEU A 194 -5.28 4.55 -24.99
CA LEU A 194 -4.72 5.85 -25.42
C LEU A 194 -5.01 6.98 -24.42
N ILE A 195 -6.04 6.84 -23.60
CA ILE A 195 -6.41 7.80 -22.56
C ILE A 195 -5.72 7.46 -21.24
N ASP A 196 -5.81 6.21 -20.80
CA ASP A 196 -5.44 5.78 -19.46
C ASP A 196 -3.92 5.66 -19.27
N ARG A 197 -3.19 5.14 -20.28
CA ARG A 197 -1.72 5.00 -20.16
C ARG A 197 -1.03 6.33 -19.84
N PRO A 198 -1.19 7.40 -20.65
CA PRO A 198 -0.52 8.65 -20.36
C PRO A 198 -1.00 9.30 -19.06
N ALA A 199 -2.29 9.19 -18.75
CA ALA A 199 -2.84 9.75 -17.52
C ALA A 199 -2.33 9.02 -16.25
N ALA A 200 -2.25 7.68 -16.29
CA ALA A 200 -1.70 6.89 -15.20
C ALA A 200 -0.21 7.17 -14.99
N GLN A 201 0.57 7.20 -16.07
CA GLN A 201 2.02 7.51 -15.99
C GLN A 201 2.27 8.93 -15.51
N ALA A 202 1.47 9.91 -15.94
CA ALA A 202 1.55 11.29 -15.44
C ALA A 202 1.23 11.38 -13.95
N ALA A 203 0.37 10.53 -13.43
CA ALA A 203 0.05 10.44 -12.01
C ALA A 203 1.09 9.65 -11.18
N GLY A 204 2.08 8.99 -11.79
CA GLY A 204 3.08 8.22 -11.10
C GLY A 204 2.84 6.71 -11.05
N ILE A 205 1.81 6.27 -11.72
CA ILE A 205 1.42 4.86 -11.74
C ILE A 205 2.15 4.17 -12.89
N TYR A 206 2.77 3.03 -12.61
CA TYR A 206 3.29 2.14 -13.63
C TYR A 206 2.12 1.51 -14.41
N THR A 207 2.28 1.32 -15.70
CA THR A 207 1.22 0.73 -16.53
C THR A 207 1.63 -0.64 -17.03
N GLY A 208 0.69 -1.57 -17.06
CA GLY A 208 0.80 -2.84 -17.76
C GLY A 208 -0.36 -2.98 -18.72
N PHE A 209 -0.28 -3.92 -19.60
CA PHE A 209 -1.30 -4.13 -20.64
C PHE A 209 -1.69 -5.59 -20.69
N TYR A 210 -2.95 -5.86 -21.03
CA TYR A 210 -3.37 -7.23 -21.22
C TYR A 210 -4.23 -7.44 -22.47
N HIS A 211 -4.12 -8.64 -23.03
CA HIS A 211 -4.91 -9.15 -24.14
C HIS A 211 -5.90 -10.19 -23.62
N TYR A 212 -7.18 -9.94 -23.77
CA TYR A 212 -8.20 -10.93 -23.49
C TYR A 212 -8.33 -11.90 -24.66
N ALA A 213 -7.97 -13.16 -24.42
CA ALA A 213 -7.91 -14.18 -25.46
C ALA A 213 -9.19 -15.03 -25.54
N ILE A 214 -9.65 -15.27 -26.74
CA ILE A 214 -10.64 -16.30 -27.07
C ILE A 214 -9.98 -17.29 -28.02
N LEU A 215 -10.11 -18.58 -27.71
CA LEU A 215 -9.49 -19.66 -28.46
C LEU A 215 -10.28 -20.00 -29.72
N PRO A 216 -9.62 -20.52 -30.79
CA PRO A 216 -10.29 -20.95 -31.99
C PRO A 216 -11.05 -22.25 -31.77
N ASN A 217 -12.17 -22.43 -32.50
CA ASN A 217 -12.94 -23.66 -32.47
C ASN A 217 -12.31 -24.72 -33.39
N THR A 218 -11.18 -25.26 -32.97
CA THR A 218 -10.45 -26.29 -33.71
C THR A 218 -9.61 -27.14 -32.76
N SER A 219 -9.33 -28.38 -33.17
CA SER A 219 -8.34 -29.25 -32.52
C SER A 219 -7.09 -29.49 -33.40
N ASP A 220 -7.06 -28.92 -34.62
CA ASP A 220 -5.89 -28.98 -35.48
C ASP A 220 -4.75 -28.12 -34.90
N PRO A 221 -3.58 -28.74 -34.58
CA PRO A 221 -2.46 -28.01 -34.01
C PRO A 221 -1.96 -26.85 -34.88
N ALA A 222 -1.96 -27.05 -36.22
CA ALA A 222 -1.50 -26.00 -37.13
C ALA A 222 -2.45 -24.80 -37.15
N ALA A 223 -3.76 -25.03 -37.07
CA ALA A 223 -4.74 -23.96 -36.97
C ALA A 223 -4.67 -23.23 -35.60
N ILE A 224 -4.41 -23.95 -34.51
CA ILE A 224 -4.19 -23.38 -33.17
C ILE A 224 -2.97 -22.46 -33.17
N ILE A 225 -1.85 -22.91 -33.75
CA ILE A 225 -0.61 -22.12 -33.87
C ILE A 225 -0.85 -20.88 -34.74
N ARG A 226 -1.55 -21.00 -35.86
CA ARG A 226 -1.87 -19.84 -36.72
C ARG A 226 -2.71 -18.80 -35.98
N ASP A 227 -3.72 -19.23 -35.22
CA ASP A 227 -4.57 -18.31 -34.42
C ASP A 227 -3.77 -17.62 -33.32
N ALA A 228 -3.01 -18.37 -32.52
CA ALA A 228 -2.14 -17.81 -31.48
C ALA A 228 -1.14 -16.80 -32.07
N THR A 229 -0.58 -17.10 -33.25
CA THR A 229 0.33 -16.19 -33.96
C THR A 229 -0.38 -14.91 -34.40
N ALA A 230 -1.59 -15.01 -34.92
CA ALA A 230 -2.37 -13.86 -35.35
C ALA A 230 -2.76 -12.94 -34.19
N GLN A 231 -3.16 -13.53 -33.07
CA GLN A 231 -3.48 -12.75 -31.85
C GLN A 231 -2.23 -12.15 -31.23
N ALA A 232 -1.10 -12.84 -31.19
CA ALA A 232 0.18 -12.29 -30.77
C ALA A 232 0.63 -11.13 -31.68
N GLN A 233 0.46 -11.25 -32.98
CA GLN A 233 0.75 -10.18 -33.95
C GLN A 233 -0.13 -8.94 -33.73
N LYS A 234 -1.41 -9.11 -33.37
CA LYS A 234 -2.30 -8.00 -32.96
C LYS A 234 -1.71 -7.25 -31.77
N VAL A 235 -1.21 -7.96 -30.75
CA VAL A 235 -0.55 -7.35 -29.57
C VAL A 235 0.72 -6.60 -29.98
N ILE A 236 1.57 -7.18 -30.83
CA ILE A 236 2.81 -6.54 -31.29
C ILE A 236 2.48 -5.22 -32.02
N TRP A 237 1.49 -5.21 -32.89
CA TRP A 237 1.03 -3.98 -33.56
C TRP A 237 0.46 -2.97 -32.55
N ARG A 238 -0.26 -3.43 -31.52
CA ARG A 238 -0.77 -2.58 -30.46
C ARG A 238 0.37 -1.87 -29.71
N VAL A 239 1.39 -2.62 -29.31
CA VAL A 239 2.56 -2.07 -28.65
C VAL A 239 3.31 -1.09 -29.55
N SER A 240 3.47 -1.42 -30.84
CA SER A 240 4.09 -0.50 -31.81
C SER A 240 3.30 0.80 -31.95
N ALA A 241 1.96 0.71 -32.00
CA ALA A 241 1.09 1.89 -32.16
C ALA A 241 1.13 2.87 -30.97
N ILE A 242 1.52 2.42 -29.79
CA ILE A 242 1.69 3.25 -28.60
C ILE A 242 3.16 3.68 -28.35
N GLY A 243 4.04 3.49 -29.33
CA GLY A 243 5.45 3.87 -29.24
C GLY A 243 6.36 2.89 -28.51
N GLY A 244 5.93 1.64 -28.33
CA GLY A 244 6.68 0.60 -27.63
C GLY A 244 6.41 0.57 -26.12
N LEU A 245 7.09 -0.37 -25.45
CA LEU A 245 7.11 -0.44 -23.97
C LEU A 245 8.27 0.42 -23.45
N THR A 246 7.97 1.21 -22.42
CA THR A 246 8.95 2.05 -21.72
C THR A 246 9.40 1.39 -20.42
N ALA A 247 10.32 2.02 -19.68
CA ALA A 247 10.69 1.61 -18.32
C ALA A 247 9.54 1.77 -17.30
N ARG A 248 8.47 2.49 -17.70
CA ARG A 248 7.25 2.68 -16.88
C ARG A 248 6.16 1.66 -17.19
N ASP A 249 6.42 0.72 -18.11
CA ASP A 249 5.46 -0.31 -18.49
C ASP A 249 5.90 -1.69 -17.98
N LEU A 250 4.99 -2.41 -17.35
CA LEU A 250 5.14 -3.82 -17.05
C LEU A 250 5.09 -4.63 -18.36
N PRO A 251 5.57 -5.87 -18.36
CA PRO A 251 5.39 -6.76 -19.51
C PRO A 251 3.91 -6.92 -19.86
N TYR A 252 3.65 -7.14 -21.14
CA TYR A 252 2.29 -7.41 -21.62
C TYR A 252 1.76 -8.72 -21.05
N ALA A 253 0.49 -8.77 -20.66
CA ALA A 253 -0.13 -9.96 -20.09
C ALA A 253 -1.06 -10.66 -21.09
N LEU A 254 -1.01 -11.99 -21.10
CA LEU A 254 -2.04 -12.84 -21.67
C LEU A 254 -3.11 -13.09 -20.61
N ASP A 255 -4.31 -12.64 -20.87
CA ASP A 255 -5.51 -12.92 -20.08
C ASP A 255 -6.28 -14.08 -20.72
N LEU A 256 -6.14 -15.29 -20.13
CA LEU A 256 -6.73 -16.52 -20.62
C LEU A 256 -7.58 -17.18 -19.52
N GLU A 257 -8.90 -17.01 -19.64
CA GLU A 257 -9.88 -17.38 -18.63
C GLU A 257 -10.98 -18.31 -19.15
N ASN A 258 -11.08 -18.46 -20.47
CA ASN A 258 -12.18 -19.18 -21.07
C ASN A 258 -11.69 -20.11 -22.18
N HIS A 259 -12.11 -21.37 -22.11
CA HIS A 259 -11.83 -22.37 -23.13
C HIS A 259 -13.09 -22.83 -23.88
N CYS A 260 -14.20 -22.12 -23.72
CA CYS A 260 -15.40 -22.33 -24.52
C CYS A 260 -15.17 -21.76 -25.94
N VAL A 261 -15.18 -22.62 -26.93
CA VAL A 261 -14.90 -22.28 -28.35
C VAL A 261 -16.14 -22.26 -29.22
N LYS A 262 -17.27 -22.74 -28.71
CA LYS A 262 -18.57 -22.67 -29.38
C LYS A 262 -19.67 -22.50 -28.34
N VAL A 263 -20.52 -21.51 -28.55
CA VAL A 263 -21.63 -21.18 -27.66
C VAL A 263 -22.95 -21.52 -28.30
N ASN A 264 -23.89 -22.08 -27.53
CA ASN A 264 -25.27 -22.34 -27.93
C ASN A 264 -26.07 -21.04 -28.02
N SER A 265 -27.24 -21.08 -28.65
CA SER A 265 -28.15 -19.91 -28.70
C SER A 265 -28.63 -19.41 -27.35
N ASN A 266 -28.64 -20.24 -26.32
CA ASN A 266 -28.99 -19.88 -24.96
C ASN A 266 -27.80 -19.34 -24.13
N GLY A 267 -26.63 -19.14 -24.74
CA GLY A 267 -25.42 -18.64 -24.07
C GLY A 267 -24.59 -19.71 -23.34
N SER A 268 -25.05 -20.96 -23.25
CA SER A 268 -24.25 -22.03 -22.66
C SER A 268 -23.13 -22.51 -23.60
N CYS A 269 -22.03 -23.04 -23.06
CA CYS A 269 -20.96 -23.57 -23.87
C CYS A 269 -21.38 -24.88 -24.56
N ALA A 270 -21.24 -24.92 -25.90
CA ALA A 270 -21.50 -26.11 -26.72
C ALA A 270 -20.24 -26.97 -26.90
N THR A 271 -19.07 -26.33 -26.94
CA THR A 271 -17.80 -27.04 -27.16
C THR A 271 -16.68 -26.35 -26.41
N TYR A 272 -15.91 -27.13 -25.66
CA TYR A 272 -14.72 -26.68 -24.97
C TYR A 272 -13.47 -27.11 -25.75
N ALA A 273 -12.47 -26.24 -25.80
CA ALA A 273 -11.14 -26.62 -26.28
C ALA A 273 -10.52 -27.66 -25.35
N THR A 274 -9.75 -28.60 -25.94
CA THR A 274 -9.04 -29.61 -25.14
C THR A 274 -7.90 -28.97 -24.34
N LYS A 275 -7.52 -29.56 -23.20
CA LYS A 275 -6.36 -29.11 -22.42
C LYS A 275 -5.10 -29.00 -23.29
N LYS A 276 -4.87 -29.93 -24.20
CA LYS A 276 -3.74 -29.90 -25.15
C LYS A 276 -3.80 -28.65 -26.04
N SER A 277 -4.99 -28.35 -26.60
CA SER A 277 -5.20 -27.19 -27.47
C SER A 277 -4.97 -25.86 -26.72
N VAL A 278 -5.52 -25.73 -25.51
CA VAL A 278 -5.36 -24.53 -24.67
C VAL A 278 -3.89 -24.31 -24.36
N THR A 279 -3.19 -25.35 -23.92
CA THR A 279 -1.77 -25.27 -23.55
C THR A 279 -0.90 -24.89 -24.73
N LEU A 280 -1.08 -25.56 -25.89
CA LEU A 280 -0.34 -25.27 -27.13
C LEU A 280 -0.55 -23.82 -27.59
N TRP A 281 -1.80 -23.34 -27.52
CA TRP A 281 -2.13 -21.96 -27.89
C TRP A 281 -1.41 -20.97 -26.99
N ALA A 282 -1.48 -21.16 -25.65
CA ALA A 282 -0.86 -20.27 -24.67
C ALA A 282 0.68 -20.24 -24.80
N GLU A 283 1.31 -21.41 -24.95
CA GLU A 283 2.77 -21.51 -25.13
C GLU A 283 3.22 -20.80 -26.42
N THR A 284 2.48 -20.96 -27.52
CA THR A 284 2.78 -20.31 -28.80
C THR A 284 2.66 -18.80 -28.69
N PHE A 285 1.56 -18.29 -28.11
CA PHE A 285 1.31 -16.87 -27.94
C PHE A 285 2.39 -16.20 -27.10
N LEU A 286 2.70 -16.78 -25.93
CA LEU A 286 3.69 -16.24 -25.01
C LEU A 286 5.11 -16.27 -25.58
N ALA A 287 5.47 -17.33 -26.30
CA ALA A 287 6.78 -17.44 -26.93
C ALA A 287 7.01 -16.33 -27.97
N ILE A 288 6.00 -16.08 -28.83
CA ILE A 288 6.08 -15.02 -29.86
C ILE A 288 6.18 -13.63 -29.19
N LEU A 289 5.37 -13.36 -28.16
CA LEU A 289 5.46 -12.07 -27.46
C LEU A 289 6.81 -11.90 -26.75
N SER A 290 7.32 -12.96 -26.11
CA SER A 290 8.63 -12.91 -25.43
C SER A 290 9.75 -12.56 -26.41
N GLU A 291 9.75 -13.20 -27.59
CA GLU A 291 10.73 -12.94 -28.64
C GLU A 291 10.63 -11.50 -29.18
N LYS A 292 9.41 -11.07 -29.52
CA LYS A 292 9.20 -9.82 -30.26
C LYS A 292 9.22 -8.57 -29.37
N LEU A 293 8.82 -8.68 -28.09
CA LEU A 293 8.81 -7.55 -27.16
C LEU A 293 10.06 -7.47 -26.30
N GLY A 294 10.93 -8.49 -26.33
CA GLY A 294 12.16 -8.53 -25.53
C GLY A 294 11.93 -8.62 -24.01
N ARG A 295 10.71 -8.88 -23.58
CA ARG A 295 10.32 -9.06 -22.19
C ARG A 295 9.44 -10.31 -22.06
N LYS A 296 9.62 -11.07 -20.97
CA LYS A 296 8.75 -12.21 -20.70
C LYS A 296 7.33 -11.71 -20.40
N PRO A 297 6.33 -12.07 -21.23
CA PRO A 297 4.96 -11.67 -20.99
C PRO A 297 4.42 -12.33 -19.72
N ILE A 298 3.47 -11.66 -19.07
CA ILE A 298 2.78 -12.17 -17.90
C ILE A 298 1.65 -13.09 -18.34
N PHE A 299 1.43 -14.19 -17.62
CA PHE A 299 0.26 -15.05 -17.81
C PHE A 299 -0.75 -14.76 -16.71
N TYR A 300 -1.98 -14.37 -17.08
CA TYR A 300 -3.09 -14.18 -16.13
C TYR A 300 -4.11 -15.28 -16.29
N SER A 301 -4.52 -15.85 -15.16
CA SER A 301 -5.62 -16.80 -15.06
C SER A 301 -6.00 -17.04 -13.59
N TYR A 302 -6.90 -18.01 -13.37
CA TYR A 302 -7.29 -18.44 -12.03
C TYR A 302 -7.12 -19.96 -11.84
N PRO A 303 -6.97 -20.46 -10.59
CA PRO A 303 -6.54 -21.84 -10.32
C PRO A 303 -7.42 -22.91 -10.93
N SER A 304 -8.75 -22.76 -10.86
CA SER A 304 -9.66 -23.78 -11.42
C SER A 304 -9.62 -23.84 -12.94
N PHE A 305 -9.34 -22.73 -13.64
CA PHE A 305 -9.11 -22.76 -15.07
C PHE A 305 -7.80 -23.48 -15.40
N LEU A 306 -6.71 -23.14 -14.71
CA LEU A 306 -5.41 -23.78 -14.91
C LEU A 306 -5.50 -25.31 -14.73
N GLU A 307 -6.14 -25.76 -13.67
CA GLU A 307 -6.30 -27.19 -13.36
C GLU A 307 -7.31 -27.88 -14.32
N GLY A 308 -8.40 -27.19 -14.65
CA GLY A 308 -9.51 -27.73 -15.43
C GLY A 308 -9.29 -27.72 -16.95
N ALA A 309 -8.65 -26.67 -17.47
CA ALA A 309 -8.58 -26.38 -18.89
C ALA A 309 -7.19 -26.55 -19.52
N MET A 310 -6.12 -26.75 -18.74
CA MET A 310 -4.75 -26.82 -19.23
C MET A 310 -4.02 -28.07 -18.79
N ASN A 311 -3.00 -28.47 -19.55
CA ASN A 311 -1.99 -29.44 -19.11
C ASN A 311 -0.89 -28.72 -18.34
N LYS A 312 -0.25 -29.39 -17.38
CA LYS A 312 0.98 -28.89 -16.77
C LYS A 312 2.07 -28.73 -17.84
N SER A 313 2.79 -27.63 -17.77
CA SER A 313 3.81 -27.27 -18.74
C SER A 313 5.07 -26.73 -18.05
N THR A 314 6.22 -27.24 -18.44
CA THR A 314 7.54 -26.72 -18.06
C THR A 314 7.96 -25.51 -18.87
N ILE A 315 7.18 -25.14 -19.89
CA ILE A 315 7.36 -23.92 -20.69
C ILE A 315 6.65 -22.77 -20.01
N LEU A 316 5.38 -22.96 -19.60
CA LEU A 316 4.56 -21.90 -19.03
C LEU A 316 5.12 -21.40 -17.69
N ASN A 317 5.71 -22.25 -16.86
CA ASN A 317 6.29 -21.83 -15.57
C ASN A 317 7.51 -20.90 -15.69
N LYS A 318 8.03 -20.68 -16.90
CA LYS A 318 9.11 -19.72 -17.17
C LYS A 318 8.60 -18.28 -17.33
N TYR A 319 7.29 -18.10 -17.37
CA TYR A 319 6.63 -16.81 -17.50
C TYR A 319 6.09 -16.35 -16.13
N PRO A 320 6.10 -15.04 -15.84
CA PRO A 320 5.50 -14.52 -14.61
C PRO A 320 4.00 -14.81 -14.58
N LEU A 321 3.50 -15.26 -13.42
CA LEU A 321 2.07 -15.55 -13.22
C LEU A 321 1.38 -14.41 -12.48
N TRP A 322 0.32 -13.89 -13.04
CA TRP A 322 -0.67 -13.04 -12.39
C TRP A 322 -1.90 -13.89 -12.08
N LEU A 323 -2.13 -14.17 -10.80
CA LEU A 323 -3.13 -15.14 -10.36
C LEU A 323 -4.35 -14.45 -9.77
N ALA A 324 -5.54 -14.74 -10.31
CA ALA A 324 -6.80 -14.34 -9.69
C ALA A 324 -7.24 -15.41 -8.67
N GLN A 325 -7.28 -15.03 -7.40
CA GLN A 325 -7.78 -15.87 -6.32
C GLN A 325 -8.44 -14.98 -5.29
N TYR A 326 -9.75 -14.92 -5.31
CA TYR A 326 -10.49 -14.04 -4.41
C TYR A 326 -10.59 -14.67 -3.02
N ALA A 327 -10.32 -13.88 -1.99
CA ALA A 327 -10.52 -14.27 -0.61
C ALA A 327 -12.04 -14.27 -0.31
N VAL A 328 -12.67 -15.43 -0.46
CA VAL A 328 -14.13 -15.59 -0.26
C VAL A 328 -14.49 -15.48 1.21
N ASN A 329 -13.62 -15.97 2.09
CA ASN A 329 -13.78 -15.85 3.54
C ASN A 329 -12.50 -15.26 4.13
N PRO A 330 -12.50 -13.99 4.60
CA PRO A 330 -11.31 -13.37 5.15
C PRO A 330 -10.77 -14.04 6.41
N PHE A 331 -11.56 -14.88 7.07
CA PHE A 331 -11.13 -15.68 8.21
C PHE A 331 -10.60 -17.06 7.83
N ASP A 332 -10.65 -17.41 6.55
CA ASP A 332 -10.17 -18.69 6.04
C ASP A 332 -8.81 -18.52 5.34
N PRO A 333 -7.70 -18.99 5.93
CA PRO A 333 -6.36 -18.88 5.35
C PRO A 333 -6.19 -19.67 4.04
N ILE A 334 -7.14 -20.55 3.70
CA ILE A 334 -7.14 -21.40 2.51
C ILE A 334 -7.28 -20.58 1.23
N ASN A 335 -7.90 -19.40 1.30
CA ASN A 335 -8.16 -18.55 0.13
C ASN A 335 -6.97 -17.67 -0.28
N GLN A 336 -5.80 -17.90 0.28
CA GLN A 336 -4.56 -17.24 -0.13
C GLN A 336 -4.00 -17.86 -1.42
N PRO A 337 -3.50 -17.06 -2.38
CA PRO A 337 -2.82 -17.59 -3.55
C PRO A 337 -1.62 -18.44 -3.13
N GLY A 338 -1.44 -19.58 -3.82
CA GLY A 338 -0.36 -20.51 -3.52
C GLY A 338 -0.62 -21.43 -2.34
N LEU A 339 -1.73 -21.27 -1.63
CA LEU A 339 -2.15 -22.18 -0.56
C LEU A 339 -3.42 -22.94 -0.97
N LYS A 340 -3.32 -24.27 -0.93
CA LYS A 340 -4.47 -25.17 -1.04
C LYS A 340 -4.34 -26.23 0.05
N PRO A 341 -5.39 -26.53 0.82
CA PRO A 341 -5.35 -27.62 1.78
C PRO A 341 -4.92 -28.93 1.11
N GLY A 342 -3.89 -29.55 1.62
CA GLY A 342 -3.44 -30.86 1.15
C GLY A 342 -2.66 -30.88 -0.15
N GLY A 343 -2.10 -29.75 -0.65
CA GLY A 343 -1.21 -29.88 -1.81
C GLY A 343 -0.82 -28.66 -2.60
N CYS A 344 -0.03 -28.92 -3.61
CA CYS A 344 0.44 -27.99 -4.64
C CYS A 344 -0.72 -27.45 -5.44
N TYR A 345 -0.74 -26.13 -5.68
CA TYR A 345 -2.01 -25.49 -6.01
C TYR A 345 -2.01 -24.70 -7.33
N VAL A 346 -0.91 -24.12 -7.71
CA VAL A 346 -0.90 -23.23 -8.87
C VAL A 346 -0.35 -23.94 -10.11
N HIS A 347 -0.92 -25.09 -10.41
CA HIS A 347 -0.71 -25.84 -11.66
C HIS A 347 0.79 -25.88 -12.09
N SER A 348 1.13 -25.35 -13.27
CA SER A 348 2.51 -25.35 -13.81
C SER A 348 3.48 -24.51 -12.97
N TRP A 349 3.01 -23.54 -12.22
CA TRP A 349 3.82 -22.66 -11.38
C TRP A 349 4.02 -23.16 -9.94
N THR A 350 3.67 -24.40 -9.67
CA THR A 350 3.95 -25.02 -8.39
C THR A 350 5.11 -25.97 -8.51
N SER A 351 6.15 -25.79 -7.68
CA SER A 351 7.31 -26.68 -7.63
C SER A 351 6.98 -28.04 -7.03
N SER A 352 7.92 -28.99 -7.13
CA SER A 352 7.82 -30.30 -6.48
C SER A 352 7.71 -30.24 -4.96
N ALA A 353 8.21 -29.14 -4.35
CA ALA A 353 8.09 -28.84 -2.93
C ALA A 353 6.79 -28.07 -2.58
N CYS A 354 5.83 -28.00 -3.49
CA CYS A 354 4.57 -27.26 -3.34
C CYS A 354 4.72 -25.75 -3.10
N GLN A 355 5.81 -25.18 -3.61
CA GLN A 355 6.02 -23.73 -3.61
C GLN A 355 5.45 -23.13 -4.89
N SER A 356 4.70 -22.04 -4.78
CA SER A 356 4.08 -21.36 -5.92
C SER A 356 4.91 -20.16 -6.37
N GLN A 357 4.97 -19.94 -7.69
CA GLN A 357 5.79 -18.90 -8.32
C GLN A 357 4.98 -17.76 -8.92
N TRP A 358 3.80 -17.47 -8.35
CA TRP A 358 3.02 -16.30 -8.76
C TRP A 358 3.71 -14.99 -8.34
N ILE A 359 3.53 -13.92 -9.12
CA ILE A 359 4.15 -12.61 -8.86
C ILE A 359 3.15 -11.48 -8.63
N ILE A 360 1.96 -11.58 -9.22
CA ILE A 360 0.86 -10.66 -8.98
C ILE A 360 -0.34 -11.47 -8.51
N TRP A 361 -0.99 -11.01 -7.47
CA TRP A 361 -2.22 -11.58 -6.96
C TRP A 361 -3.37 -10.60 -7.14
N GLN A 362 -4.35 -10.93 -7.98
CA GLN A 362 -5.65 -10.27 -8.01
C GLN A 362 -6.49 -10.88 -6.88
N TYR A 363 -6.57 -10.16 -5.77
CA TYR A 363 -7.17 -10.68 -4.53
C TYR A 363 -8.63 -10.32 -4.35
N SER A 364 -9.18 -9.41 -5.15
CA SER A 364 -10.58 -9.00 -5.11
C SER A 364 -11.03 -8.42 -6.46
N SER A 365 -12.25 -8.70 -6.85
CA SER A 365 -12.98 -7.99 -7.92
C SER A 365 -14.03 -7.01 -7.36
N CYS A 366 -13.97 -6.71 -6.08
CA CYS A 366 -14.97 -5.95 -5.34
C CYS A 366 -14.39 -4.71 -4.64
N GLY A 367 -13.23 -4.21 -5.08
CA GLY A 367 -12.68 -2.95 -4.61
C GLY A 367 -13.65 -1.79 -4.85
N ILE A 368 -13.71 -0.84 -3.93
CA ILE A 368 -14.62 0.31 -4.02
C ILE A 368 -14.05 1.31 -5.03
N GLY A 369 -14.62 1.37 -6.25
CA GLY A 369 -14.09 2.18 -7.34
C GLY A 369 -13.85 3.64 -6.98
N THR A 370 -14.80 4.28 -6.30
CA THR A 370 -14.69 5.70 -5.92
C THR A 370 -13.54 5.99 -4.96
N LYS A 371 -13.11 5.03 -4.15
CA LYS A 371 -11.92 5.16 -3.28
C LYS A 371 -10.66 5.36 -4.11
N TYR A 372 -10.55 4.66 -5.23
CA TYR A 372 -9.39 4.65 -6.12
C TYR A 372 -9.53 5.60 -7.32
N GLY A 373 -10.45 6.57 -7.27
CA GLY A 373 -10.64 7.52 -8.38
C GLY A 373 -11.33 6.92 -9.60
N VAL A 374 -11.87 5.70 -9.49
CA VAL A 374 -12.56 5.01 -10.57
C VAL A 374 -14.04 5.36 -10.55
N PRO A 375 -14.63 5.81 -11.66
CA PRO A 375 -16.03 6.23 -11.69
C PRO A 375 -17.04 5.07 -11.67
N SER A 376 -16.59 3.83 -11.87
CA SER A 376 -17.43 2.64 -11.66
C SER A 376 -17.56 2.31 -10.17
N THR A 377 -18.56 1.49 -9.82
CA THR A 377 -18.78 1.06 -8.43
C THR A 377 -17.69 0.11 -7.94
N ARG A 378 -17.02 -0.59 -8.85
CA ARG A 378 -16.04 -1.63 -8.53
C ARG A 378 -14.77 -1.48 -9.37
N VAL A 379 -13.66 -1.94 -8.80
CA VAL A 379 -12.37 -2.08 -9.46
C VAL A 379 -11.67 -3.32 -8.92
N ASP A 380 -10.95 -4.01 -9.76
CA ASP A 380 -10.18 -5.19 -9.41
C ASP A 380 -8.87 -4.78 -8.73
N LEU A 381 -8.54 -5.45 -7.62
CA LEU A 381 -7.44 -5.08 -6.76
C LEU A 381 -6.34 -6.13 -6.81
N ASN A 382 -5.13 -5.64 -6.95
CA ASN A 382 -3.94 -6.44 -7.14
C ASN A 382 -2.85 -6.08 -6.12
N VAL A 383 -1.98 -7.04 -5.83
CA VAL A 383 -0.76 -6.82 -5.06
C VAL A 383 0.40 -7.53 -5.75
N PHE A 384 1.51 -6.83 -5.89
CA PHE A 384 2.76 -7.41 -6.37
C PHE A 384 3.46 -8.14 -5.22
N ARG A 385 4.07 -9.29 -5.53
CA ARG A 385 4.85 -10.10 -4.63
C ARG A 385 6.34 -9.83 -4.84
N GLY A 386 6.98 -9.26 -3.86
CA GLY A 386 8.40 -8.98 -3.91
C GLY A 386 8.74 -7.55 -3.47
N THR A 387 10.01 -7.21 -3.59
CA THR A 387 10.56 -5.90 -3.28
C THR A 387 10.33 -4.91 -4.41
N ALA A 388 10.61 -3.63 -4.17
CA ALA A 388 10.64 -2.61 -5.21
C ALA A 388 11.62 -2.98 -6.34
N GLN A 389 12.78 -3.55 -6.00
CA GLN A 389 13.74 -3.99 -7.02
C GLN A 389 13.18 -5.12 -7.88
N ASN A 390 12.52 -6.13 -7.29
CA ASN A 390 11.89 -7.21 -8.07
C ASN A 390 10.81 -6.66 -9.03
N PHE A 391 10.10 -5.61 -8.62
CA PHE A 391 9.13 -4.94 -9.48
C PHE A 391 9.81 -4.25 -10.67
N ILE A 392 10.92 -3.55 -10.42
CA ILE A 392 11.70 -2.90 -11.47
C ILE A 392 12.35 -3.93 -12.40
N ASP A 393 12.86 -5.04 -11.88
CA ASP A 393 13.38 -6.15 -12.69
C ASP A 393 12.30 -6.71 -13.62
N LEU A 394 11.05 -6.78 -13.16
CA LEU A 394 9.93 -7.16 -14.00
C LEU A 394 9.69 -6.15 -15.14
N THR A 395 9.70 -4.84 -14.84
CA THR A 395 9.52 -3.81 -15.87
C THR A 395 10.69 -3.77 -16.86
N ALA A 396 11.91 -4.01 -16.39
CA ALA A 396 13.12 -4.06 -17.22
C ALA A 396 13.22 -5.34 -18.08
N GLY A 397 12.41 -6.35 -17.79
CA GLY A 397 12.47 -7.65 -18.47
C GLY A 397 13.58 -8.58 -17.97
N THR A 398 14.23 -8.22 -16.86
CA THR A 398 15.31 -9.01 -16.23
C THR A 398 14.80 -9.97 -15.16
N TRP A 399 13.48 -10.00 -14.94
CA TRP A 399 12.86 -10.88 -13.96
C TRP A 399 13.16 -12.36 -14.22
N VAL A 400 13.45 -13.07 -13.15
CA VAL A 400 13.62 -14.53 -13.14
C VAL A 400 12.68 -15.15 -12.11
N PRO A 401 12.21 -16.40 -12.32
CA PRO A 401 11.37 -17.09 -11.34
C PRO A 401 12.06 -17.19 -10.00
N ASP A 402 11.39 -16.79 -8.94
CA ASP A 402 11.85 -17.01 -7.57
C ASP A 402 11.36 -18.39 -7.10
N PRO A 403 12.25 -19.30 -6.68
CA PRO A 403 11.87 -20.61 -6.17
C PRO A 403 11.21 -20.53 -4.79
N ILE A 404 11.30 -19.41 -4.09
CA ILE A 404 10.73 -19.23 -2.75
C ILE A 404 9.28 -18.79 -2.86
N ASP A 405 8.37 -19.55 -2.23
CA ASP A 405 6.99 -19.13 -2.04
C ASP A 405 6.90 -18.08 -0.94
N LEU A 406 7.13 -16.84 -1.32
CA LEU A 406 6.96 -15.71 -0.41
C LEU A 406 5.47 -15.44 -0.25
N MET A 407 4.92 -15.80 0.89
CA MET A 407 3.59 -15.36 1.29
C MET A 407 3.49 -13.83 1.17
N PRO A 408 2.31 -13.28 0.88
CA PRO A 408 2.12 -11.85 0.88
C PRO A 408 2.71 -11.24 2.15
N ILE A 409 3.50 -10.18 2.01
CA ILE A 409 4.05 -9.45 3.16
C ILE A 409 2.87 -9.00 4.02
N ASN A 410 2.93 -9.30 5.31
CA ASN A 410 1.89 -8.89 6.25
C ASN A 410 1.73 -7.37 6.22
N GLU A 411 0.51 -6.91 6.00
CA GLU A 411 0.21 -5.50 6.01
C GLU A 411 0.35 -4.95 7.42
N ALA A 412 1.09 -3.86 7.60
CA ALA A 412 1.24 -3.21 8.90
C ALA A 412 -0.14 -2.81 9.46
N THR A 413 -0.30 -2.91 10.77
CA THR A 413 -1.54 -2.53 11.44
C THR A 413 -1.27 -1.59 12.61
N THR A 414 -2.25 -0.74 12.89
CA THR A 414 -2.32 0.07 14.12
C THR A 414 -3.51 -0.38 14.96
N MET A 415 -3.35 -0.36 16.29
CA MET A 415 -4.43 -0.75 17.20
C MET A 415 -4.85 0.44 18.06
N LEU A 416 -6.16 0.55 18.27
CA LEU A 416 -6.75 1.54 19.15
C LEU A 416 -7.82 0.87 20.02
N ILE A 417 -7.74 1.07 21.35
CA ILE A 417 -8.84 0.71 22.25
C ILE A 417 -9.78 1.91 22.32
N THR A 418 -10.96 1.75 21.73
CA THR A 418 -11.98 2.82 21.70
C THR A 418 -12.86 2.83 22.94
N LYS A 419 -12.97 1.68 23.63
CA LYS A 419 -13.72 1.54 24.88
C LYS A 419 -13.15 0.42 25.71
N GLN A 420 -12.97 0.67 27.00
CA GLN A 420 -12.63 -0.34 27.99
C GLN A 420 -13.66 -0.27 29.11
N LYS A 421 -14.22 -1.42 29.49
CA LYS A 421 -15.10 -1.53 30.64
C LYS A 421 -14.61 -2.64 31.55
N ALA A 422 -14.20 -2.29 32.73
CA ALA A 422 -13.81 -3.19 33.81
C ALA A 422 -14.45 -2.67 35.10
N THR A 423 -15.21 -3.50 35.82
CA THR A 423 -15.93 -3.08 37.02
C THR A 423 -15.64 -3.98 38.21
N ASP A 424 -16.03 -5.23 38.13
CA ASP A 424 -15.89 -6.20 39.21
C ASP A 424 -15.76 -7.63 38.63
N THR A 425 -15.40 -8.60 39.49
CA THR A 425 -15.18 -9.99 39.10
C THR A 425 -16.42 -10.75 38.69
N SER A 426 -17.64 -10.19 38.93
CA SER A 426 -18.92 -10.81 38.51
C SER A 426 -19.23 -10.55 37.04
N LYS A 427 -18.50 -9.66 36.36
CA LYS A 427 -18.73 -9.26 34.97
C LYS A 427 -17.47 -9.48 34.12
N ALA A 428 -17.69 -9.68 32.83
CA ALA A 428 -16.58 -9.71 31.89
C ALA A 428 -15.90 -8.34 31.77
N VAL A 429 -14.60 -8.34 31.75
CA VAL A 429 -13.81 -7.19 31.29
C VAL A 429 -13.96 -7.10 29.79
N THR A 430 -14.45 -5.98 29.28
CA THR A 430 -14.78 -5.81 27.87
C THR A 430 -13.92 -4.73 27.25
N PHE A 431 -13.32 -5.02 26.10
CA PHE A 431 -12.56 -4.08 25.30
C PHE A 431 -13.21 -3.94 23.93
N SER A 432 -13.39 -2.71 23.46
CA SER A 432 -13.73 -2.40 22.07
C SER A 432 -12.47 -1.96 21.36
N VAL A 433 -12.03 -2.73 20.39
CA VAL A 433 -10.70 -2.61 19.78
C VAL A 433 -10.85 -2.36 18.28
N GLY A 434 -10.33 -1.24 17.81
CA GLY A 434 -10.11 -0.98 16.39
C GLY A 434 -8.72 -1.46 16.01
N VAL A 435 -8.64 -2.22 14.93
CA VAL A 435 -7.37 -2.57 14.28
C VAL A 435 -7.45 -2.06 12.86
N ASN A 436 -6.61 -1.10 12.53
CA ASN A 436 -6.66 -0.39 11.26
C ASN A 436 -5.43 -0.70 10.40
N ARG A 437 -5.66 -0.76 9.11
CA ARG A 437 -4.67 -0.79 8.06
C ARG A 437 -4.00 0.58 7.93
N PRO A 438 -2.87 0.71 7.22
CA PRO A 438 -2.19 1.98 7.03
C PRO A 438 -3.05 3.07 6.38
N ASP A 439 -4.04 2.69 5.58
CA ASP A 439 -5.00 3.61 4.95
C ASP A 439 -6.16 4.04 5.87
N GLY A 440 -6.14 3.60 7.13
CA GLY A 440 -7.17 3.89 8.13
C GLY A 440 -8.40 2.98 8.06
N SER A 441 -8.51 2.11 7.05
CA SER A 441 -9.61 1.14 6.96
C SER A 441 -9.43 0.01 8.00
N PRO A 442 -10.51 -0.65 8.47
CA PRO A 442 -10.39 -1.75 9.40
C PRO A 442 -9.67 -2.96 8.81
N ALA A 443 -8.86 -3.66 9.62
CA ALA A 443 -8.33 -4.97 9.27
C ALA A 443 -9.47 -5.94 8.97
N VAL A 444 -9.31 -6.74 7.90
CA VAL A 444 -10.40 -7.61 7.39
C VAL A 444 -10.36 -9.02 7.94
N THR A 445 -9.17 -9.47 8.38
CA THR A 445 -8.93 -10.80 8.96
C THR A 445 -8.26 -10.66 10.32
N GLY A 446 -8.17 -11.73 11.07
CA GLY A 446 -7.48 -11.78 12.35
C GLY A 446 -8.42 -11.89 13.55
N THR A 447 -7.84 -11.80 14.73
CA THR A 447 -8.54 -11.84 16.02
C THR A 447 -7.76 -11.05 17.06
N VAL A 448 -8.44 -10.63 18.12
CA VAL A 448 -7.83 -9.97 19.27
C VAL A 448 -7.93 -10.86 20.52
N LEU A 449 -6.91 -10.82 21.35
CA LEU A 449 -6.90 -11.54 22.62
C LEU A 449 -6.17 -10.72 23.70
N PHE A 450 -6.49 -10.96 24.94
CA PHE A 450 -5.74 -10.45 26.09
C PHE A 450 -4.61 -11.43 26.44
N ALA A 451 -3.42 -10.89 26.64
CA ALA A 451 -2.27 -11.61 27.18
C ALA A 451 -1.76 -10.89 28.45
N TYR A 452 -1.42 -11.68 29.47
CA TYR A 452 -0.81 -11.14 30.66
C TYR A 452 0.55 -10.52 30.36
N ASP A 453 0.91 -9.52 31.17
CA ASP A 453 2.30 -9.07 31.21
C ASP A 453 3.21 -10.29 31.52
N PRO A 454 4.31 -10.49 30.80
CA PRO A 454 5.25 -11.59 31.05
C PRO A 454 5.72 -11.68 32.50
N LEU A 455 5.87 -10.54 33.17
CA LEU A 455 6.32 -10.44 34.56
C LEU A 455 5.21 -10.70 35.61
N SER A 456 3.96 -10.84 35.18
CA SER A 456 2.85 -11.13 36.11
C SER A 456 3.07 -12.48 36.81
N VAL A 457 3.12 -12.46 38.13
CA VAL A 457 3.33 -13.67 38.96
C VAL A 457 2.05 -14.47 39.18
N ASN A 458 0.89 -13.82 39.14
CA ASN A 458 -0.42 -14.48 39.28
C ASN A 458 -1.16 -14.39 37.94
N LYS A 459 -1.44 -15.55 37.33
CA LYS A 459 -2.08 -15.67 36.01
C LYS A 459 -3.26 -16.64 36.09
N PRO A 460 -4.41 -16.23 36.64
CA PRO A 460 -5.59 -17.08 36.67
C PRO A 460 -6.00 -17.50 35.25
N LYS A 461 -6.64 -18.66 35.13
CA LYS A 461 -7.13 -19.14 33.83
C LYS A 461 -8.27 -18.23 33.35
N LEU A 462 -8.08 -17.61 32.19
CA LEU A 462 -9.07 -16.74 31.58
C LEU A 462 -9.91 -17.47 30.54
N THR A 463 -11.17 -17.06 30.43
CA THR A 463 -12.03 -17.38 29.29
C THR A 463 -12.22 -16.11 28.47
N GLN A 464 -11.96 -16.22 27.17
CA GLN A 464 -12.03 -15.08 26.26
C GLN A 464 -13.01 -15.35 25.13
N THR A 465 -13.87 -14.38 24.83
CA THR A 465 -14.77 -14.42 23.68
C THR A 465 -14.55 -13.17 22.84
N VAL A 466 -14.56 -13.35 21.53
CA VAL A 466 -14.31 -12.27 20.57
C VAL A 466 -15.45 -12.21 19.57
N THR A 467 -15.94 -11.02 19.32
CA THR A 467 -16.90 -10.76 18.24
C THR A 467 -16.39 -9.60 17.41
N ARG A 468 -16.72 -9.59 16.11
CA ARG A 468 -16.36 -8.53 15.19
C ARG A 468 -17.63 -7.96 14.58
N ALA A 469 -17.82 -6.64 14.70
CA ALA A 469 -18.94 -5.94 14.10
C ALA A 469 -18.73 -5.75 12.58
N ALA A 470 -19.81 -5.52 11.84
CA ALA A 470 -19.74 -5.18 10.41
C ALA A 470 -18.89 -3.91 10.12
N SER A 471 -18.80 -3.00 11.10
CA SER A 471 -17.92 -1.83 11.05
C SER A 471 -16.42 -2.14 11.15
N GLY A 472 -16.05 -3.40 11.40
CA GLY A 472 -14.67 -3.80 11.62
C GLY A 472 -14.20 -3.70 13.08
N LEU A 473 -15.03 -3.19 13.99
CA LEU A 473 -14.69 -3.10 15.41
C LEU A 473 -14.77 -4.46 16.08
N TRP A 474 -13.75 -4.80 16.86
CA TRP A 474 -13.70 -6.04 17.66
C TRP A 474 -14.22 -5.78 19.06
N THR A 475 -14.97 -6.70 19.60
CA THR A 475 -15.33 -6.73 21.02
C THR A 475 -14.71 -7.96 21.65
N LEU A 476 -13.77 -7.76 22.55
CA LEU A 476 -13.13 -8.79 23.36
C LEU A 476 -13.72 -8.77 24.76
N SER A 477 -14.27 -9.89 25.21
CA SER A 477 -14.78 -10.07 26.58
C SER A 477 -13.98 -11.14 27.29
N VAL A 478 -13.44 -10.80 28.46
CA VAL A 478 -12.55 -11.67 29.24
C VAL A 478 -13.09 -11.87 30.64
N THR A 479 -13.23 -13.13 31.06
CA THR A 479 -13.64 -13.51 32.43
C THR A 479 -12.57 -14.39 33.09
N GLY A 480 -12.65 -14.53 34.40
CA GLY A 480 -11.74 -15.36 35.18
C GLY A 480 -10.71 -14.58 35.99
N PHE A 481 -10.70 -13.26 35.90
CA PHE A 481 -9.86 -12.42 36.77
C PHE A 481 -10.32 -12.49 38.22
N THR A 482 -9.39 -12.37 39.15
CA THR A 482 -9.64 -12.10 40.56
C THR A 482 -9.66 -10.60 40.84
N ALA A 483 -10.18 -10.17 41.99
CA ALA A 483 -10.12 -8.76 42.40
C ALA A 483 -8.67 -8.29 42.52
N GLY A 484 -8.43 -7.04 42.13
CA GLY A 484 -7.13 -6.39 42.16
C GLY A 484 -6.77 -5.67 40.86
N SER A 485 -5.53 -5.19 40.80
CA SER A 485 -4.98 -4.49 39.65
C SER A 485 -4.34 -5.47 38.65
N TRP A 486 -4.66 -5.29 37.39
CA TRP A 486 -4.20 -6.15 36.30
C TRP A 486 -3.46 -5.33 35.25
N ALA A 487 -2.37 -5.91 34.74
CA ALA A 487 -1.62 -5.40 33.60
C ALA A 487 -1.43 -6.50 32.55
N GLY A 488 -1.45 -6.10 31.31
CA GLY A 488 -1.27 -6.99 30.18
C GLY A 488 -1.28 -6.24 28.84
N SER A 489 -1.55 -6.94 27.78
CA SER A 489 -1.72 -6.35 26.46
C SER A 489 -2.92 -6.96 25.73
N ILE A 490 -3.60 -6.15 24.93
CA ILE A 490 -4.46 -6.66 23.87
C ILE A 490 -3.57 -6.91 22.68
N GLN A 491 -3.57 -8.14 22.20
CA GLN A 491 -2.78 -8.58 21.05
C GLN A 491 -3.70 -8.87 19.88
N PHE A 492 -3.37 -8.33 18.72
CA PHE A 492 -3.98 -8.69 17.46
C PHE A 492 -3.08 -9.70 16.75
N THR A 493 -3.67 -10.78 16.29
CA THR A 493 -2.99 -11.79 15.48
C THR A 493 -3.84 -12.15 14.27
N ASP A 494 -3.19 -12.37 13.15
CA ASP A 494 -3.83 -12.80 11.91
C ASP A 494 -3.19 -14.10 11.41
N GLN A 495 -3.93 -15.21 11.56
CA GLN A 495 -3.46 -16.53 11.12
C GLN A 495 -3.35 -16.62 9.60
N THR A 496 -4.07 -15.78 8.86
CA THR A 496 -3.96 -15.71 7.40
C THR A 496 -2.69 -15.02 6.94
N LYS A 497 -1.96 -14.37 7.88
CA LYS A 497 -0.77 -13.56 7.62
C LYS A 497 -1.01 -12.41 6.62
N THR A 498 -2.25 -11.99 6.45
CA THR A 498 -2.59 -10.80 5.65
C THR A 498 -2.18 -9.53 6.37
N HIS A 499 -2.33 -9.52 7.70
CA HIS A 499 -2.00 -8.37 8.55
C HIS A 499 -0.88 -8.72 9.54
N ALA A 500 -0.02 -7.75 9.83
CA ALA A 500 1.01 -7.88 10.85
C ALA A 500 0.39 -7.94 12.26
N THR A 501 1.03 -8.70 13.13
CA THR A 501 0.66 -8.70 14.55
C THR A 501 0.96 -7.35 15.18
N THR A 502 0.08 -6.89 16.05
CA THR A 502 0.29 -5.68 16.85
C THR A 502 -0.26 -5.87 18.25
N GLN A 503 0.21 -5.08 19.20
CA GLN A 503 -0.26 -5.14 20.57
C GLN A 503 -0.33 -3.75 21.20
N LEU A 504 -1.23 -3.61 22.18
CA LEU A 504 -1.39 -2.39 22.94
C LEU A 504 -1.47 -2.74 24.43
N PRO A 505 -0.63 -2.14 25.30
CA PRO A 505 -0.68 -2.38 26.73
C PRO A 505 -1.98 -1.87 27.33
N VAL A 506 -2.49 -2.61 28.32
CA VAL A 506 -3.70 -2.24 29.07
C VAL A 506 -3.49 -2.49 30.56
N THR A 507 -4.06 -1.61 31.37
CA THR A 507 -4.14 -1.75 32.81
C THR A 507 -5.57 -1.49 33.27
N PHE A 508 -6.05 -2.23 34.27
CA PHE A 508 -7.38 -2.04 34.86
C PHE A 508 -7.43 -2.59 36.28
N GLU A 509 -8.42 -2.15 37.03
CA GLU A 509 -8.67 -2.59 38.39
C GLU A 509 -10.07 -3.22 38.49
N LEU A 510 -10.18 -4.33 39.23
CA LEU A 510 -11.42 -5.04 39.46
C LEU A 510 -11.73 -5.13 40.94
N LEU A 511 -12.96 -4.78 41.31
CA LEU A 511 -13.50 -4.98 42.65
C LEU A 511 -13.99 -6.44 42.79
N GLN A 512 -14.11 -6.90 44.05
CA GLN A 512 -14.73 -8.18 44.33
C GLN A 512 -16.21 -8.10 44.00
N GLY A 513 -16.66 -8.93 43.02
CA GLY A 513 -18.07 -8.99 42.62
C GLY A 513 -18.81 -10.20 43.20
N THR A 514 -20.13 -10.15 43.24
CA THR A 514 -20.99 -11.30 43.55
C THR A 514 -21.16 -12.18 42.30
N ALA A 515 -21.09 -13.50 42.43
CA ALA A 515 -21.13 -14.43 41.30
C ALA A 515 -22.44 -14.32 40.50
N PRO A 516 -22.44 -14.26 39.18
CA PRO A 516 -23.65 -14.21 38.38
C PRO A 516 -24.24 -15.62 38.19
N THR A 517 -25.57 -15.68 38.16
CA THR A 517 -26.31 -16.86 37.73
C THR A 517 -26.10 -17.08 36.21
N PRO A 518 -25.83 -18.32 35.72
CA PRO A 518 -25.53 -18.52 34.31
C PRO A 518 -26.80 -18.35 33.44
N THR A 519 -26.70 -17.45 32.47
CA THR A 519 -27.73 -17.29 31.42
C THR A 519 -27.36 -18.15 30.21
N PRO A 520 -28.29 -18.92 29.62
CA PRO A 520 -27.99 -19.81 28.51
C PRO A 520 -27.65 -19.02 27.23
N THR A 521 -26.53 -19.37 26.62
CA THR A 521 -26.02 -18.76 25.39
C THR A 521 -26.74 -19.36 24.17
N LYS A 522 -27.47 -18.57 23.39
CA LYS A 522 -27.96 -18.97 22.07
C LYS A 522 -26.78 -18.97 21.08
N SER A 523 -26.51 -20.13 20.52
CA SER A 523 -25.58 -20.31 19.41
C SER A 523 -26.11 -19.61 18.15
N ALA A 524 -25.36 -18.71 17.58
CA ALA A 524 -25.68 -18.08 16.30
C ALA A 524 -25.24 -18.99 15.13
N THR A 525 -26.19 -19.40 14.33
CA THR A 525 -25.99 -20.18 13.12
C THR A 525 -25.34 -19.28 12.03
N PRO A 526 -24.32 -19.73 11.33
CA PRO A 526 -23.74 -18.95 10.21
C PRO A 526 -24.75 -18.78 9.08
N ARG A 527 -24.91 -17.54 8.61
CA ARG A 527 -25.82 -17.19 7.52
C ARG A 527 -25.13 -17.46 6.17
N PRO A 528 -25.76 -18.13 5.20
CA PRO A 528 -25.18 -18.34 3.88
C PRO A 528 -24.97 -17.02 3.15
N ALA A 529 -23.84 -16.89 2.49
CA ALA A 529 -23.53 -15.72 1.68
C ALA A 529 -24.30 -15.75 0.36
N THR A 530 -25.07 -14.70 0.08
CA THR A 530 -25.91 -14.57 -1.13
C THR A 530 -25.33 -13.63 -2.20
N ASP A 531 -24.17 -13.03 -1.95
CA ASP A 531 -23.52 -12.07 -2.85
C ASP A 531 -22.01 -12.34 -2.89
N GLY A 532 -21.47 -12.65 -4.07
CA GLY A 532 -20.08 -13.01 -4.28
C GLY A 532 -19.07 -11.97 -3.79
N CYS A 533 -19.46 -10.68 -3.64
CA CYS A 533 -18.60 -9.63 -3.10
C CYS A 533 -18.65 -9.48 -1.59
N LYS A 534 -19.64 -10.07 -0.91
CA LYS A 534 -19.78 -9.92 0.56
C LYS A 534 -18.66 -10.58 1.35
N ASN A 535 -18.07 -11.62 0.78
CA ASN A 535 -17.03 -12.43 1.41
C ASN A 535 -15.64 -12.17 0.87
N GLN A 536 -15.49 -11.27 -0.09
CA GLN A 536 -14.18 -10.84 -0.60
C GLN A 536 -13.58 -9.75 0.29
N ILE A 537 -12.25 -9.68 0.29
CA ILE A 537 -11.53 -8.59 0.94
C ILE A 537 -11.91 -7.29 0.23
N LYS A 538 -12.51 -6.37 0.97
CA LYS A 538 -12.88 -5.04 0.49
C LYS A 538 -11.92 -4.03 1.06
N ASN A 539 -11.40 -3.17 0.21
CA ASN A 539 -10.54 -2.05 0.61
C ASN A 539 -11.30 -0.74 0.72
#